data_b289e0d0d6cda619720fc16ebe82705e
#
_entry.id   b289e0d0d6cda619720fc16ebe82705e
#
_cell.length_a   1.000
_cell.length_b   1.000
_cell.length_c   1.000
_cell.angle_alpha   90.00
_cell.angle_beta   90.00
_cell.angle_gamma   90.00
#
_symmetry.space_group_name_H-M   'P 1'
#
loop_
_entity.id
_entity.type
_entity.pdbx_description
1 polymer ?
#
loop_
_entity_poly.entity_id
_entity_poly.type
_entity_poly.pdbx_seq_one_letter_code
_entity_poly.pdbx_strand_id
1 'polypeptide(L)'
;MGNFFDNFWNTISVLAWSDWLTLIILVFFVIRGFIQGLAKEIISLLFVILAIALAWLYYDNLANALLSDPSTSEGRSIFALSFGTIFISIWFVKRALYKTAEASSQVENPCELNRSFTKIIITVLIAILSYHYMGAVAELQTMESIVSSNSFRIFVSFGFVFAALTSAVLALSKLLNITVDTEKPCLMAPLFERILNILQALDVLINARNVGGLKNNFLGAVLGLFKGGIFVLIIVLVLQSLSWVTQNYAWVETSGALRTFQNWAIDIKPFLSEHLLFVKLEPGDAVATFIESEISGD
;
A
#
# COMPACT_ATOMS: atom_id res chain seq x y z
N MET A 1 -42.83 -6.63 6.79
CA MET A 1 -41.45 -7.17 6.63
C MET A 1 -41.05 -7.36 5.17
N GLY A 2 -41.99 -7.63 4.23
CA GLY A 2 -41.66 -7.79 2.79
C GLY A 2 -40.97 -6.58 2.17
N ASN A 3 -41.45 -5.38 2.39
CA ASN A 3 -40.92 -4.15 1.77
C ASN A 3 -39.49 -3.83 2.17
N PHE A 4 -38.99 -4.30 3.33
CA PHE A 4 -37.59 -4.09 3.71
C PHE A 4 -36.64 -4.98 2.90
N PHE A 5 -36.98 -6.24 2.72
CA PHE A 5 -36.21 -7.18 1.95
C PHE A 5 -36.23 -6.84 0.46
N ASP A 6 -37.35 -6.41 -0.08
CA ASP A 6 -37.45 -6.01 -1.49
C ASP A 6 -36.67 -4.73 -1.78
N ASN A 7 -36.73 -3.73 -0.88
CA ASN A 7 -35.91 -2.52 -1.01
C ASN A 7 -34.44 -2.82 -0.84
N PHE A 8 -34.07 -3.69 0.11
CA PHE A 8 -32.68 -4.11 0.31
C PHE A 8 -32.12 -4.84 -0.92
N TRP A 9 -32.92 -5.75 -1.51
CA TRP A 9 -32.54 -6.51 -2.70
C TRP A 9 -32.41 -5.63 -3.94
N ASN A 10 -33.33 -4.69 -4.11
CA ASN A 10 -33.25 -3.70 -5.17
C ASN A 10 -32.02 -2.78 -5.04
N THR A 11 -31.68 -2.35 -3.82
CA THR A 11 -30.49 -1.54 -3.57
C THR A 11 -29.20 -2.31 -3.88
N ILE A 12 -29.13 -3.58 -3.52
CA ILE A 12 -27.95 -4.44 -3.79
C ILE A 12 -27.77 -4.72 -5.28
N SER A 13 -28.86 -4.92 -6.02
CA SER A 13 -28.81 -5.23 -7.45
C SER A 13 -28.33 -4.05 -8.32
N VAL A 14 -28.38 -2.84 -7.79
CA VAL A 14 -27.91 -1.60 -8.48
C VAL A 14 -26.42 -1.31 -8.22
N LEU A 15 -25.81 -1.98 -7.23
CA LEU A 15 -24.41 -1.75 -6.88
C LEU A 15 -23.48 -2.25 -7.99
N ALA A 16 -22.60 -1.34 -8.45
CA ALA A 16 -21.54 -1.69 -9.40
C ALA A 16 -20.50 -2.63 -8.73
N TRP A 17 -19.74 -3.37 -9.53
CA TRP A 17 -18.68 -4.24 -9.01
C TRP A 17 -17.64 -3.50 -8.14
N SER A 18 -17.40 -2.23 -8.44
CA SER A 18 -16.49 -1.35 -7.69
C SER A 18 -17.01 -0.99 -6.29
N ASP A 19 -18.34 -0.85 -6.14
CA ASP A 19 -18.98 -0.66 -4.84
C ASP A 19 -18.84 -1.91 -3.97
N TRP A 20 -19.00 -3.10 -4.56
CA TRP A 20 -18.75 -4.36 -3.88
C TRP A 20 -17.33 -4.48 -3.39
N LEU A 21 -16.35 -4.11 -4.22
CA LEU A 21 -14.94 -4.12 -3.84
C LEU A 21 -14.68 -3.17 -2.67
N THR A 22 -15.25 -1.96 -2.72
CA THR A 22 -15.16 -0.97 -1.64
C THR A 22 -15.75 -1.51 -0.34
N LEU A 23 -16.94 -2.10 -0.39
CA LEU A 23 -17.58 -2.71 0.77
C LEU A 23 -16.76 -3.88 1.34
N ILE A 24 -16.22 -4.74 0.50
CA ILE A 24 -15.36 -5.85 0.92
C ILE A 24 -14.14 -5.33 1.66
N ILE A 25 -13.49 -4.28 1.15
CA ILE A 25 -12.34 -3.66 1.81
C ILE A 25 -12.75 -3.10 3.18
N LEU A 26 -13.84 -2.34 3.26
CA LEU A 26 -14.32 -1.76 4.52
C LEU A 26 -14.67 -2.84 5.54
N VAL A 27 -15.45 -3.85 5.13
CA VAL A 27 -15.83 -4.98 5.99
C VAL A 27 -14.61 -5.75 6.48
N PHE A 28 -13.61 -5.97 5.61
CA PHE A 28 -12.34 -6.60 6.00
C PHE A 28 -11.64 -5.81 7.11
N PHE A 29 -11.56 -4.48 7.00
CA PHE A 29 -10.93 -3.64 8.02
C PHE A 29 -11.75 -3.61 9.32
N VAL A 30 -13.08 -3.61 9.26
CA VAL A 30 -13.98 -3.70 10.43
C VAL A 30 -13.78 -5.02 11.18
N ILE A 31 -13.85 -6.14 10.48
CA ILE A 31 -13.64 -7.47 11.07
C ILE A 31 -12.26 -7.56 11.70
N ARG A 32 -11.25 -7.12 10.99
CA ARG A 32 -9.87 -7.11 11.48
C ARG A 32 -9.72 -6.24 12.72
N GLY A 33 -10.29 -5.02 12.73
CA GLY A 33 -10.29 -4.13 13.88
C GLY A 33 -11.00 -4.74 15.10
N PHE A 34 -12.14 -5.42 14.86
CA PHE A 34 -12.86 -6.13 15.90
C PHE A 34 -12.04 -7.27 16.54
N ILE A 35 -11.32 -8.06 15.72
CA ILE A 35 -10.48 -9.16 16.18
C ILE A 35 -9.22 -8.63 16.91
N GLN A 36 -8.61 -7.57 16.40
CA GLN A 36 -7.35 -7.04 16.94
C GLN A 36 -7.55 -6.17 18.19
N GLY A 37 -8.73 -5.58 18.34
CA GLY A 37 -9.06 -4.66 19.43
C GLY A 37 -8.41 -3.27 19.27
N LEU A 38 -8.83 -2.35 20.15
CA LEU A 38 -8.48 -0.93 20.09
C LEU A 38 -6.96 -0.67 20.09
N ALA A 39 -6.21 -1.30 20.96
CA ALA A 39 -4.78 -1.00 21.15
C ALA A 39 -3.94 -1.35 19.91
N LYS A 40 -4.17 -2.55 19.32
CA LYS A 40 -3.48 -2.97 18.10
C LYS A 40 -3.90 -2.10 16.91
N GLU A 41 -5.16 -1.66 16.88
CA GLU A 41 -5.69 -0.85 15.82
C GLU A 41 -5.16 0.59 15.84
N ILE A 42 -4.94 1.18 17.04
CA ILE A 42 -4.25 2.48 17.20
C ILE A 42 -2.83 2.40 16.64
N ILE A 43 -2.06 1.38 17.01
CA ILE A 43 -0.69 1.19 16.48
C ILE A 43 -0.75 1.03 14.94
N SER A 44 -1.74 0.27 14.46
CA SER A 44 -1.96 0.09 13.02
C SER A 44 -2.28 1.39 12.30
N LEU A 45 -3.08 2.27 12.91
CA LEU A 45 -3.41 3.59 12.37
C LEU A 45 -2.18 4.51 12.34
N LEU A 46 -1.34 4.49 13.38
CA LEU A 46 -0.07 5.23 13.39
C LEU A 46 0.84 4.82 12.22
N PHE A 47 0.89 3.53 11.89
CA PHE A 47 1.63 3.08 10.70
C PHE A 47 1.01 3.56 9.38
N VAL A 48 -0.31 3.72 9.29
CA VAL A 48 -0.95 4.31 8.11
C VAL A 48 -0.60 5.79 7.99
N ILE A 49 -0.65 6.53 9.08
CA ILE A 49 -0.23 7.95 9.10
C ILE A 49 1.25 8.08 8.71
N LEU A 50 2.11 7.23 9.26
CA LEU A 50 3.53 7.19 8.89
C LEU A 50 3.73 6.86 7.42
N ALA A 51 2.95 5.92 6.87
CA ALA A 51 3.00 5.55 5.46
C ALA A 51 2.59 6.72 4.55
N ILE A 52 1.54 7.46 4.92
CA ILE A 52 1.12 8.67 4.20
C ILE A 52 2.23 9.72 4.27
N ALA A 53 2.79 9.98 5.45
CA ALA A 53 3.83 10.99 5.63
C ALA A 53 5.11 10.65 4.82
N LEU A 54 5.56 9.40 4.86
CA LEU A 54 6.74 8.97 4.09
C LEU A 54 6.45 8.95 2.58
N ALA A 55 5.25 8.50 2.16
CA ALA A 55 4.85 8.58 0.77
C ALA A 55 4.84 10.04 0.29
N TRP A 56 4.33 10.97 1.10
CA TRP A 56 4.34 12.40 0.81
C TRP A 56 5.74 12.98 0.67
N LEU A 57 6.67 12.60 1.55
CA LEU A 57 8.04 13.13 1.54
C LEU A 57 8.89 12.60 0.38
N TYR A 58 8.64 11.36 -0.08
CA TYR A 58 9.55 10.66 -0.98
C TYR A 58 8.97 10.33 -2.36
N TYR A 59 7.64 10.54 -2.61
CA TYR A 59 7.05 10.20 -3.90
C TYR A 59 7.67 10.97 -5.07
N ASP A 60 8.02 12.23 -4.86
CA ASP A 60 8.65 13.09 -5.86
C ASP A 60 10.05 12.57 -6.24
N ASN A 61 10.87 12.22 -5.25
CA ASN A 61 12.20 11.65 -5.48
C ASN A 61 12.12 10.33 -6.25
N LEU A 62 11.17 9.46 -5.91
CA LEU A 62 10.96 8.19 -6.59
C LEU A 62 10.44 8.41 -8.02
N ALA A 63 9.49 9.33 -8.20
CA ALA A 63 8.93 9.65 -9.51
C ALA A 63 10.00 10.22 -10.43
N ASN A 64 10.80 11.19 -9.96
CA ASN A 64 11.89 11.80 -10.74
C ASN A 64 12.97 10.80 -11.11
N ALA A 65 13.22 9.79 -10.28
CA ALA A 65 14.15 8.71 -10.61
C ALA A 65 13.62 7.77 -11.71
N LEU A 66 12.28 7.74 -11.91
CA LEU A 66 11.61 6.89 -12.91
C LEU A 66 11.24 7.65 -14.18
N LEU A 67 11.20 8.98 -14.13
CA LEU A 67 10.79 9.85 -15.24
C LEU A 67 11.99 10.30 -16.07
N SER A 68 11.83 10.17 -17.41
CA SER A 68 12.73 10.83 -18.36
C SER A 68 12.30 12.27 -18.66
N ASP A 69 10.97 12.57 -18.55
CA ASP A 69 10.38 13.91 -18.75
C ASP A 69 9.14 14.09 -17.87
N PRO A 70 9.19 14.99 -16.86
CA PRO A 70 8.08 15.20 -15.92
C PRO A 70 6.90 16.01 -16.49
N SER A 71 7.01 16.61 -17.67
CA SER A 71 6.01 17.55 -18.23
C SER A 71 4.83 16.87 -18.93
N THR A 72 4.87 15.55 -19.11
CA THR A 72 3.85 14.78 -19.84
C THR A 72 2.68 14.35 -18.95
N SER A 73 1.52 14.04 -19.56
CA SER A 73 0.38 13.43 -18.84
C SER A 73 0.74 12.08 -18.20
N GLU A 74 1.72 11.38 -18.75
CA GLU A 74 2.33 10.18 -18.15
C GLU A 74 3.06 10.50 -16.84
N GLY A 75 3.67 11.68 -16.73
CA GLY A 75 4.34 12.14 -15.51
C GLY A 75 3.41 12.10 -14.30
N ARG A 76 2.18 12.61 -14.42
CA ARG A 76 1.19 12.60 -13.34
C ARG A 76 0.90 11.17 -12.85
N SER A 77 0.72 10.24 -13.76
CA SER A 77 0.49 8.83 -13.41
C SER A 77 1.65 8.22 -12.64
N ILE A 78 2.89 8.60 -12.95
CA ILE A 78 4.08 8.09 -12.26
C ILE A 78 4.22 8.68 -10.86
N PHE A 79 3.93 9.97 -10.67
CA PHE A 79 3.87 10.55 -9.34
C PHE A 79 2.84 9.84 -8.46
N ALA A 80 1.64 9.55 -8.99
CA ALA A 80 0.60 8.80 -8.27
C ALA A 80 1.03 7.36 -7.96
N LEU A 81 1.63 6.65 -8.92
CA LEU A 81 2.16 5.31 -8.72
C LEU A 81 3.30 5.28 -7.71
N SER A 82 4.19 6.26 -7.74
CA SER A 82 5.30 6.38 -6.78
C SER A 82 4.76 6.56 -5.35
N PHE A 83 3.76 7.44 -5.17
CA PHE A 83 3.09 7.59 -3.88
C PHE A 83 2.44 6.28 -3.42
N GLY A 84 1.66 5.63 -4.28
CA GLY A 84 1.01 4.36 -3.99
C GLY A 84 2.00 3.25 -3.66
N THR A 85 3.12 3.19 -4.39
CA THR A 85 4.18 2.19 -4.18
C THR A 85 4.85 2.36 -2.82
N ILE A 86 5.22 3.58 -2.42
CA ILE A 86 5.80 3.84 -1.11
C ILE A 86 4.79 3.50 -0.01
N PHE A 87 3.53 3.93 -0.16
CA PHE A 87 2.48 3.64 0.80
C PHE A 87 2.29 2.13 1.03
N ILE A 88 2.18 1.36 -0.06
CA ILE A 88 2.04 -0.11 0.00
C ILE A 88 3.30 -0.76 0.57
N SER A 89 4.49 -0.29 0.21
CA SER A 89 5.76 -0.82 0.72
C SER A 89 5.86 -0.71 2.24
N ILE A 90 5.45 0.42 2.82
CA ILE A 90 5.44 0.60 4.28
C ILE A 90 4.43 -0.31 4.95
N TRP A 91 3.30 -0.58 4.31
CA TRP A 91 2.33 -1.55 4.81
C TRP A 91 2.92 -2.98 4.85
N PHE A 92 3.71 -3.37 3.84
CA PHE A 92 4.44 -4.65 3.85
C PHE A 92 5.53 -4.67 4.92
N VAL A 93 6.30 -3.58 5.07
CA VAL A 93 7.32 -3.45 6.13
C VAL A 93 6.68 -3.61 7.51
N LYS A 94 5.55 -2.95 7.76
CA LYS A 94 4.78 -3.15 8.98
C LYS A 94 4.44 -4.61 9.21
N ARG A 95 3.87 -5.29 8.20
CA ARG A 95 3.49 -6.70 8.31
C ARG A 95 4.70 -7.60 8.61
N ALA A 96 5.82 -7.33 7.96
CA ALA A 96 7.07 -8.03 8.22
C ALA A 96 7.55 -7.80 9.65
N LEU A 97 7.51 -6.55 10.15
CA LEU A 97 7.88 -6.17 11.51
C LEU A 97 7.03 -6.92 12.56
N TYR A 98 5.71 -6.96 12.38
CA TYR A 98 4.82 -7.69 13.29
C TYR A 98 5.14 -9.19 13.33
N LYS A 99 5.32 -9.81 12.14
CA LYS A 99 5.71 -11.23 12.06
C LYS A 99 7.05 -11.50 12.70
N THR A 100 8.01 -10.59 12.52
CA THR A 100 9.35 -10.75 13.08
C THR A 100 9.33 -10.55 14.59
N ALA A 101 8.54 -9.59 15.10
CA ALA A 101 8.36 -9.39 16.54
C ALA A 101 7.71 -10.61 17.21
N GLU A 102 6.64 -11.14 16.61
CA GLU A 102 5.97 -12.36 17.10
C GLU A 102 6.91 -13.58 17.06
N ALA A 103 7.66 -13.76 15.99
CA ALA A 103 8.64 -14.83 15.87
C ALA A 103 9.80 -14.68 16.85
N SER A 104 10.20 -13.45 17.21
CA SER A 104 11.32 -13.17 18.11
C SER A 104 11.06 -13.61 19.56
N SER A 105 9.79 -13.69 19.97
CA SER A 105 9.43 -14.18 21.31
C SER A 105 9.73 -15.66 21.51
N GLN A 106 9.88 -16.42 20.41
CA GLN A 106 10.19 -17.86 20.41
C GLN A 106 11.69 -18.14 20.20
N VAL A 107 12.49 -17.12 19.92
CA VAL A 107 13.91 -17.24 19.61
C VAL A 107 14.74 -17.14 20.90
N GLU A 108 15.36 -18.21 21.30
CA GLU A 108 16.30 -18.24 22.45
C GLU A 108 17.74 -17.93 22.00
N ASN A 109 18.08 -18.33 20.76
CA ASN A 109 19.41 -18.13 20.21
C ASN A 109 19.47 -16.95 19.23
N PRO A 110 20.16 -15.82 19.58
CA PRO A 110 20.26 -14.67 18.72
C PRO A 110 20.84 -14.97 17.32
N CYS A 111 21.62 -16.02 17.19
CA CYS A 111 22.22 -16.44 15.90
C CYS A 111 21.19 -16.96 14.89
N GLU A 112 19.97 -17.33 15.31
CA GLU A 112 18.88 -17.68 14.39
C GLU A 112 18.46 -16.48 13.49
N LEU A 113 18.66 -15.26 13.99
CA LEU A 113 18.46 -14.03 13.20
C LEU A 113 19.41 -13.92 11.99
N ASN A 114 20.53 -14.64 11.98
CA ASN A 114 21.46 -14.67 10.86
C ASN A 114 20.78 -15.07 9.56
N ARG A 115 19.86 -16.04 9.59
CA ARG A 115 19.08 -16.47 8.43
C ARG A 115 18.17 -15.34 7.90
N SER A 116 17.52 -14.60 8.80
CA SER A 116 16.64 -13.49 8.41
C SER A 116 17.44 -12.30 7.89
N PHE A 117 18.56 -11.99 8.52
CA PHE A 117 19.48 -10.95 8.10
C PHE A 117 20.06 -11.22 6.71
N THR A 118 20.50 -12.43 6.46
CA THR A 118 21.00 -12.86 5.13
C THR A 118 19.92 -12.69 4.05
N LYS A 119 18.67 -13.07 4.34
CA LYS A 119 17.55 -12.87 3.41
C LYS A 119 17.32 -11.38 3.11
N ILE A 120 17.39 -10.52 4.12
CA ILE A 120 17.22 -9.06 3.95
C ILE A 120 18.33 -8.52 3.06
N ILE A 121 19.60 -8.86 3.34
CA ILE A 121 20.74 -8.42 2.52
C ILE A 121 20.58 -8.86 1.07
N ILE A 122 20.25 -10.12 0.84
CA ILE A 122 20.04 -10.66 -0.52
C ILE A 122 18.90 -9.91 -1.21
N THR A 123 17.80 -9.67 -0.53
CA THR A 123 16.65 -8.93 -1.10
C THR A 123 17.03 -7.50 -1.48
N VAL A 124 17.79 -6.81 -0.63
CA VAL A 124 18.28 -5.45 -0.92
C VAL A 124 19.23 -5.46 -2.12
N LEU A 125 20.15 -6.41 -2.19
CA LEU A 125 21.05 -6.56 -3.34
C LEU A 125 20.27 -6.83 -4.63
N ILE A 126 19.26 -7.71 -4.60
CA ILE A 126 18.39 -7.97 -5.75
C ILE A 126 17.66 -6.69 -6.17
N ALA A 127 17.14 -5.92 -5.22
CA ALA A 127 16.47 -4.65 -5.52
C ALA A 127 17.39 -3.63 -6.18
N ILE A 128 18.63 -3.48 -5.69
CA ILE A 128 19.65 -2.61 -6.28
C ILE A 128 20.01 -3.07 -7.70
N LEU A 129 20.23 -4.37 -7.90
CA LEU A 129 20.50 -4.93 -9.21
C LEU A 129 19.31 -4.74 -10.17
N SER A 130 18.09 -4.95 -9.69
CA SER A 130 16.87 -4.76 -10.49
C SER A 130 16.73 -3.31 -10.92
N TYR A 131 17.03 -2.35 -10.03
CA TYR A 131 17.04 -0.93 -10.36
C TYR A 131 18.10 -0.61 -11.43
N HIS A 132 19.27 -1.22 -11.34
CA HIS A 132 20.35 -1.00 -12.32
C HIS A 132 20.01 -1.55 -13.72
N TYR A 133 19.33 -2.71 -13.80
CA TYR A 133 19.04 -3.39 -15.06
C TYR A 133 17.66 -3.10 -15.64
N MET A 134 16.75 -2.40 -14.91
CA MET A 134 15.39 -2.15 -15.38
C MET A 134 15.34 -1.38 -16.71
N GLY A 135 16.26 -0.43 -16.93
CA GLY A 135 16.34 0.35 -18.17
C GLY A 135 16.64 -0.54 -19.38
N ALA A 136 17.68 -1.36 -19.27
CA ALA A 136 18.07 -2.28 -20.35
C ALA A 136 16.97 -3.27 -20.73
N VAL A 137 16.18 -3.74 -19.73
CA VAL A 137 15.03 -4.63 -19.98
C VAL A 137 13.83 -3.88 -20.57
N ALA A 138 13.64 -2.61 -20.19
CA ALA A 138 12.58 -1.77 -20.74
C ALA A 138 12.77 -1.47 -22.24
N GLU A 139 14.01 -1.42 -22.72
CA GLU A 139 14.36 -1.20 -24.14
C GLU A 139 14.23 -2.46 -25.01
N LEU A 140 13.93 -3.61 -24.42
CA LEU A 140 13.69 -4.84 -25.21
C LEU A 140 12.42 -4.71 -26.04
N GLN A 141 12.51 -5.06 -27.31
CA GLN A 141 11.38 -5.01 -28.27
C GLN A 141 10.15 -5.77 -27.78
N THR A 142 10.33 -6.85 -27.03
CA THR A 142 9.24 -7.60 -26.39
C THR A 142 8.50 -6.78 -25.34
N MET A 143 9.22 -6.00 -24.52
CA MET A 143 8.58 -5.13 -23.53
C MET A 143 7.87 -3.95 -24.18
N GLU A 144 8.41 -3.42 -25.26
CA GLU A 144 7.81 -2.34 -26.04
C GLU A 144 6.50 -2.77 -26.71
N SER A 145 6.40 -4.01 -27.17
CA SER A 145 5.18 -4.55 -27.76
C SER A 145 4.07 -4.83 -26.72
N ILE A 146 4.43 -5.09 -25.46
CA ILE A 146 3.47 -5.40 -24.39
C ILE A 146 3.01 -4.11 -23.69
N VAL A 147 3.91 -3.14 -23.50
CA VAL A 147 3.65 -1.92 -22.75
C VAL A 147 4.04 -0.71 -23.59
N SER A 148 3.04 -0.02 -24.13
CA SER A 148 3.22 1.13 -25.01
C SER A 148 3.73 2.39 -24.26
N SER A 149 3.36 2.57 -22.99
CA SER A 149 3.82 3.69 -22.17
C SER A 149 5.24 3.45 -21.65
N ASN A 150 6.18 4.34 -21.99
CA ASN A 150 7.59 4.21 -21.64
C ASN A 150 7.82 4.13 -20.12
N SER A 151 7.14 4.97 -19.37
CA SER A 151 7.31 5.06 -17.93
C SER A 151 6.71 3.86 -17.19
N PHE A 152 5.56 3.37 -17.64
CA PHE A 152 4.96 2.16 -17.09
C PHE A 152 5.78 0.92 -17.45
N ARG A 153 6.42 0.92 -18.63
CA ARG A 153 7.34 -0.12 -19.10
C ARG A 153 8.56 -0.27 -18.19
N ILE A 154 9.18 0.84 -17.76
CA ILE A 154 10.28 0.84 -16.80
C ILE A 154 9.85 0.20 -15.47
N PHE A 155 8.68 0.56 -14.97
CA PHE A 155 8.14 0.00 -13.72
C PHE A 155 7.87 -1.51 -13.81
N VAL A 156 7.25 -1.96 -14.91
CA VAL A 156 7.02 -3.39 -15.18
C VAL A 156 8.34 -4.14 -15.34
N SER A 157 9.31 -3.54 -16.01
CA SER A 157 10.65 -4.12 -16.19
C SER A 157 11.39 -4.30 -14.87
N PHE A 158 11.28 -3.33 -13.94
CA PHE A 158 11.81 -3.51 -12.58
C PHE A 158 11.20 -4.72 -11.89
N GLY A 159 9.86 -4.85 -11.91
CA GLY A 159 9.15 -5.99 -11.31
C GLY A 159 9.56 -7.33 -11.94
N PHE A 160 9.72 -7.37 -13.25
CA PHE A 160 10.15 -8.55 -13.98
C PHE A 160 11.58 -8.98 -13.60
N VAL A 161 12.54 -8.04 -13.62
CA VAL A 161 13.94 -8.31 -13.22
C VAL A 161 14.01 -8.76 -11.77
N PHE A 162 13.28 -8.09 -10.88
CA PHE A 162 13.22 -8.46 -9.46
C PHE A 162 12.69 -9.89 -9.25
N ALA A 163 11.61 -10.25 -9.94
CA ALA A 163 11.04 -11.60 -9.86
C ALA A 163 11.99 -12.65 -10.45
N ALA A 164 12.62 -12.36 -11.58
CA ALA A 164 13.58 -13.26 -12.23
C ALA A 164 14.81 -13.51 -11.35
N LEU A 165 15.43 -12.45 -10.82
CA LEU A 165 16.59 -12.56 -9.93
C LEU A 165 16.23 -13.28 -8.62
N THR A 166 15.08 -12.97 -8.03
CA THR A 166 14.60 -13.67 -6.82
C THR A 166 14.42 -15.16 -7.08
N SER A 167 13.80 -15.53 -8.21
CA SER A 167 13.60 -16.92 -8.62
C SER A 167 14.93 -17.64 -8.85
N ALA A 168 15.89 -16.98 -9.51
CA ALA A 168 17.22 -17.51 -9.76
C ALA A 168 17.98 -17.77 -8.45
N VAL A 169 17.96 -16.82 -7.50
CA VAL A 169 18.62 -16.96 -6.20
C VAL A 169 17.98 -18.08 -5.39
N LEU A 170 16.65 -18.20 -5.40
CA LEU A 170 15.95 -19.31 -4.73
C LEU A 170 16.27 -20.66 -5.35
N ALA A 171 16.35 -20.75 -6.68
CA ALA A 171 16.74 -21.96 -7.39
C ALA A 171 18.19 -22.36 -7.07
N LEU A 172 19.13 -21.40 -7.14
CA LEU A 172 20.54 -21.63 -6.82
C LEU A 172 20.75 -22.02 -5.36
N SER A 173 20.04 -21.39 -4.41
CA SER A 173 20.17 -21.74 -2.99
C SER A 173 19.70 -23.16 -2.71
N LYS A 174 18.68 -23.65 -3.42
CA LYS A 174 18.21 -25.03 -3.34
C LYS A 174 19.18 -26.02 -4.00
N LEU A 175 19.70 -25.67 -5.18
CA LEU A 175 20.61 -26.52 -5.94
C LEU A 175 21.96 -26.70 -5.23
N LEU A 176 22.49 -25.64 -4.64
CA LEU A 176 23.77 -25.63 -3.94
C LEU A 176 23.64 -26.02 -2.46
N ASN A 177 22.43 -26.29 -1.98
CA ASN A 177 22.17 -26.64 -0.59
C ASN A 177 22.79 -25.66 0.42
N ILE A 178 22.75 -24.35 0.10
CA ILE A 178 23.36 -23.32 0.91
C ILE A 178 22.57 -23.19 2.22
N THR A 179 23.18 -23.63 3.32
CA THR A 179 22.67 -23.46 4.68
C THR A 179 23.37 -22.27 5.34
N VAL A 180 22.57 -21.40 5.97
CA VAL A 180 23.12 -20.31 6.77
C VAL A 180 23.39 -20.84 8.18
N ASP A 181 24.60 -20.66 8.66
CA ASP A 181 25.00 -21.07 10.00
C ASP A 181 24.20 -20.27 11.05
N THR A 182 23.54 -21.02 11.95
CA THR A 182 22.72 -20.49 13.03
C THR A 182 23.24 -20.94 14.39
N GLU A 183 24.41 -21.62 14.45
CA GLU A 183 25.00 -22.09 15.70
C GLU A 183 25.81 -20.99 16.41
N LYS A 184 25.91 -21.07 17.74
CA LYS A 184 26.78 -20.20 18.53
C LYS A 184 28.23 -20.75 18.52
N PRO A 185 29.22 -19.83 18.44
CA PRO A 185 29.17 -18.39 18.39
C PRO A 185 29.04 -17.84 16.95
N CYS A 186 28.12 -16.91 16.72
CA CYS A 186 28.04 -16.18 15.44
C CYS A 186 28.70 -14.79 15.54
N LEU A 187 29.32 -14.35 14.46
CA LEU A 187 30.06 -13.08 14.40
C LEU A 187 29.21 -11.86 14.81
N MET A 188 27.92 -11.88 14.50
CA MET A 188 26.99 -10.78 14.71
C MET A 188 26.12 -10.93 15.97
N ALA A 189 26.47 -11.87 16.87
CA ALA A 189 25.70 -12.13 18.10
C ALA A 189 25.32 -10.86 18.89
N PRO A 190 26.25 -9.91 19.19
CA PRO A 190 25.90 -8.73 19.99
C PRO A 190 24.93 -7.77 19.30
N LEU A 191 24.95 -7.72 17.97
CA LEU A 191 23.97 -6.96 17.19
C LEU A 191 22.59 -7.63 17.22
N PHE A 192 22.56 -8.94 17.01
CA PHE A 192 21.32 -9.72 17.02
C PHE A 192 20.67 -9.75 18.41
N GLU A 193 21.45 -9.76 19.48
CA GLU A 193 20.95 -9.64 20.85
C GLU A 193 20.22 -8.30 21.07
N ARG A 194 20.78 -7.20 20.60
CA ARG A 194 20.12 -5.88 20.67
C ARG A 194 18.84 -5.85 19.87
N ILE A 195 18.86 -6.37 18.63
CA ILE A 195 17.68 -6.43 17.77
C ILE A 195 16.60 -7.31 18.41
N LEU A 196 16.98 -8.47 18.95
CA LEU A 196 16.06 -9.39 19.61
C LEU A 196 15.40 -8.73 20.83
N ASN A 197 16.15 -8.05 21.67
CA ASN A 197 15.63 -7.32 22.82
C ASN A 197 14.62 -6.23 22.41
N ILE A 198 14.90 -5.50 21.32
CA ILE A 198 13.96 -4.48 20.78
C ILE A 198 12.69 -5.16 20.26
N LEU A 199 12.81 -6.26 19.51
CA LEU A 199 11.68 -6.98 18.94
C LEU A 199 10.82 -7.62 20.03
N GLN A 200 11.43 -8.21 21.05
CA GLN A 200 10.72 -8.76 22.21
C GLN A 200 10.00 -7.68 23.01
N ALA A 201 10.64 -6.51 23.21
CA ALA A 201 10.00 -5.37 23.85
C ALA A 201 8.80 -4.86 23.03
N LEU A 202 8.91 -4.85 21.70
CA LEU A 202 7.79 -4.53 20.80
C LEU A 202 6.67 -5.58 20.89
N ASP A 203 7.00 -6.86 20.93
CA ASP A 203 6.02 -7.94 21.09
C ASP A 203 5.26 -7.81 22.41
N VAL A 204 5.97 -7.56 23.51
CA VAL A 204 5.34 -7.28 24.83
C VAL A 204 4.42 -6.06 24.75
N LEU A 205 4.84 -4.97 24.12
CA LEU A 205 4.01 -3.78 23.93
C LEU A 205 2.74 -4.06 23.11
N ILE A 206 2.86 -4.87 22.06
CA ILE A 206 1.74 -5.25 21.19
C ILE A 206 0.79 -6.20 21.94
N ASN A 207 1.31 -7.15 22.73
CA ASN A 207 0.53 -8.19 23.39
C ASN A 207 0.04 -7.81 24.79
N ALA A 208 0.76 -6.95 25.52
CA ALA A 208 0.43 -6.55 26.90
C ALA A 208 -0.93 -5.83 27.03
N ARG A 209 -1.53 -5.34 25.94
CA ARG A 209 -2.78 -4.58 25.94
C ARG A 209 -3.99 -5.33 25.36
N ASN A 210 -3.97 -6.64 25.30
CA ASN A 210 -5.18 -7.43 25.06
C ASN A 210 -6.07 -7.39 26.32
N VAL A 211 -6.59 -6.21 26.64
CA VAL A 211 -7.69 -6.08 27.59
C VAL A 211 -8.94 -6.61 26.86
N GLY A 212 -9.15 -7.93 26.95
CA GLY A 212 -10.29 -8.60 26.38
C GLY A 212 -11.57 -8.00 26.93
N GLY A 213 -12.40 -7.46 26.05
CA GLY A 213 -13.72 -6.93 26.37
C GLY A 213 -14.44 -6.49 25.12
N LEU A 214 -15.76 -6.70 25.12
CA LEU A 214 -16.62 -6.37 23.98
C LEU A 214 -16.48 -4.89 23.56
N LYS A 215 -16.28 -3.99 24.54
CA LYS A 215 -16.01 -2.56 24.31
C LYS A 215 -14.72 -2.31 23.53
N ASN A 216 -13.63 -3.01 23.90
CA ASN A 216 -12.35 -2.88 23.23
C ASN A 216 -12.40 -3.35 21.78
N ASN A 217 -13.10 -4.45 21.52
CA ASN A 217 -13.29 -5.01 20.17
C ASN A 217 -14.16 -4.10 19.32
N PHE A 218 -15.25 -3.55 19.89
CA PHE A 218 -16.13 -2.62 19.20
C PHE A 218 -15.40 -1.32 18.80
N LEU A 219 -14.64 -0.73 19.71
CA LEU A 219 -13.81 0.45 19.42
C LEU A 219 -12.73 0.13 18.38
N GLY A 220 -12.16 -1.07 18.43
CA GLY A 220 -11.26 -1.57 17.39
C GLY A 220 -11.92 -1.64 16.01
N ALA A 221 -13.18 -2.10 15.94
CA ALA A 221 -13.94 -2.13 14.69
C ALA A 221 -14.21 -0.72 14.14
N VAL A 222 -14.55 0.24 14.99
CA VAL A 222 -14.75 1.65 14.59
C VAL A 222 -13.46 2.25 14.04
N LEU A 223 -12.32 2.05 14.72
CA LEU A 223 -11.03 2.50 14.20
C LEU A 223 -10.63 1.75 12.91
N GLY A 224 -10.97 0.47 12.82
CA GLY A 224 -10.81 -0.32 11.60
C GLY A 224 -11.57 0.26 10.43
N LEU A 225 -12.83 0.65 10.64
CA LEU A 225 -13.65 1.32 9.63
C LEU A 225 -13.01 2.65 9.18
N PHE A 226 -12.61 3.49 10.13
CA PHE A 226 -11.94 4.76 9.84
C PHE A 226 -10.66 4.56 9.02
N LYS A 227 -9.82 3.62 9.42
CA LYS A 227 -8.59 3.25 8.70
C LYS A 227 -8.91 2.70 7.30
N GLY A 228 -9.94 1.85 7.19
CA GLY A 228 -10.41 1.33 5.90
C GLY A 228 -10.87 2.45 4.98
N GLY A 229 -11.58 3.44 5.50
CA GLY A 229 -11.98 4.64 4.77
C GLY A 229 -10.80 5.44 4.23
N ILE A 230 -9.78 5.69 5.07
CA ILE A 230 -8.53 6.35 4.63
C ILE A 230 -7.86 5.53 3.51
N PHE A 231 -7.81 4.21 3.66
CA PHE A 231 -7.18 3.34 2.67
C PHE A 231 -7.91 3.38 1.32
N VAL A 232 -9.24 3.30 1.33
CA VAL A 232 -10.08 3.45 0.12
C VAL A 232 -9.87 4.83 -0.51
N LEU A 233 -9.87 5.90 0.30
CA LEU A 233 -9.66 7.27 -0.19
C LEU A 233 -8.32 7.42 -0.90
N ILE A 234 -7.24 6.87 -0.35
CA ILE A 234 -5.91 6.89 -0.98
C ILE A 234 -5.94 6.13 -2.31
N ILE A 235 -6.57 4.95 -2.35
CA ILE A 235 -6.72 4.18 -3.60
C ILE A 235 -7.47 5.00 -4.63
N VAL A 236 -8.57 5.63 -4.27
CA VAL A 236 -9.39 6.47 -5.16
C VAL A 236 -8.55 7.64 -5.70
N LEU A 237 -7.82 8.36 -4.84
CA LEU A 237 -6.95 9.48 -5.25
C LEU A 237 -5.87 9.03 -6.24
N VAL A 238 -5.22 7.91 -5.97
CA VAL A 238 -4.20 7.35 -6.88
C VAL A 238 -4.84 6.94 -8.20
N LEU A 239 -5.95 6.21 -8.19
CA LEU A 239 -6.63 5.75 -9.39
C LEU A 239 -7.17 6.91 -10.26
N GLN A 240 -7.71 7.96 -9.64
CA GLN A 240 -8.14 9.17 -10.35
C GLN A 240 -6.99 9.93 -11.03
N SER A 241 -5.77 9.73 -10.58
CA SER A 241 -4.57 10.36 -11.14
C SER A 241 -3.95 9.55 -12.27
N LEU A 242 -4.45 8.33 -12.53
CA LEU A 242 -3.98 7.46 -13.61
C LEU A 242 -4.78 7.72 -14.88
N SER A 243 -4.17 8.34 -15.89
CA SER A 243 -4.83 8.70 -17.16
C SER A 243 -5.48 7.51 -17.87
N TRP A 244 -4.84 6.34 -17.85
CA TRP A 244 -5.38 5.13 -18.48
C TRP A 244 -6.61 4.56 -17.73
N VAL A 245 -6.72 4.79 -16.42
CA VAL A 245 -7.90 4.38 -15.65
C VAL A 245 -9.07 5.31 -15.95
N THR A 246 -8.83 6.62 -15.97
CA THR A 246 -9.88 7.62 -16.21
C THR A 246 -10.42 7.58 -17.65
N GLN A 247 -9.59 7.20 -18.62
CA GLN A 247 -10.00 7.12 -20.03
C GLN A 247 -10.74 5.83 -20.39
N ASN A 248 -10.40 4.70 -19.75
CA ASN A 248 -10.88 3.38 -20.18
C ASN A 248 -11.99 2.80 -19.30
N TYR A 249 -12.25 3.36 -18.12
CA TYR A 249 -13.20 2.77 -17.17
C TYR A 249 -14.27 3.78 -16.75
N ALA A 250 -15.53 3.44 -17.03
CA ALA A 250 -16.72 4.15 -16.52
C ALA A 250 -16.98 3.94 -15.02
N TRP A 251 -15.93 3.68 -14.21
CA TRP A 251 -16.04 3.51 -12.77
C TRP A 251 -16.41 4.80 -12.04
N VAL A 252 -16.32 5.93 -12.73
CA VAL A 252 -16.69 7.27 -12.25
C VAL A 252 -18.21 7.43 -12.14
N GLU A 253 -18.99 6.63 -12.86
CA GLU A 253 -20.46 6.72 -12.91
C GLU A 253 -21.18 5.92 -11.83
N THR A 254 -20.45 5.43 -10.80
CA THR A 254 -21.06 4.68 -9.72
C THR A 254 -21.93 5.57 -8.83
N SER A 255 -23.08 5.04 -8.38
CA SER A 255 -24.01 5.71 -7.48
C SER A 255 -23.93 5.23 -6.03
N GLY A 256 -23.03 4.28 -5.74
CA GLY A 256 -22.96 3.59 -4.46
C GLY A 256 -21.88 4.12 -3.50
N ALA A 257 -21.30 3.22 -2.71
CA ALA A 257 -20.32 3.53 -1.68
C ALA A 257 -19.05 4.18 -2.26
N LEU A 258 -18.61 3.74 -3.44
CA LEU A 258 -17.44 4.30 -4.12
C LEU A 258 -17.67 5.78 -4.47
N ARG A 259 -18.86 6.17 -4.88
CA ARG A 259 -19.22 7.57 -5.22
C ARG A 259 -18.98 8.51 -4.04
N THR A 260 -19.31 8.08 -2.83
CA THR A 260 -19.05 8.86 -1.61
C THR A 260 -17.56 9.14 -1.45
N PHE A 261 -16.71 8.14 -1.64
CA PHE A 261 -15.26 8.33 -1.58
C PHE A 261 -14.71 9.17 -2.73
N GLN A 262 -15.31 9.08 -3.92
CA GLN A 262 -14.97 9.94 -5.05
C GLN A 262 -15.28 11.41 -4.75
N ASN A 263 -16.46 11.69 -4.18
CA ASN A 263 -16.85 13.04 -3.77
C ASN A 263 -15.89 13.58 -2.69
N TRP A 264 -15.61 12.80 -1.65
CA TRP A 264 -14.63 13.19 -0.63
C TRP A 264 -13.24 13.43 -1.22
N ALA A 265 -12.83 12.63 -2.19
CA ALA A 265 -11.56 12.84 -2.89
C ALA A 265 -11.56 14.18 -3.66
N ILE A 266 -12.68 14.55 -4.30
CA ILE A 266 -12.85 15.84 -4.98
C ILE A 266 -12.78 16.99 -3.98
N ASP A 267 -13.47 16.90 -2.84
CA ASP A 267 -13.49 17.93 -1.81
C ASP A 267 -12.10 18.20 -1.18
N ILE A 268 -11.28 17.15 -1.08
CA ILE A 268 -9.91 17.22 -0.53
C ILE A 268 -8.89 17.63 -1.60
N LYS A 269 -9.17 17.44 -2.89
CA LYS A 269 -8.25 17.78 -4.01
C LYS A 269 -7.70 19.21 -3.94
N PRO A 270 -8.48 20.28 -3.68
CA PRO A 270 -7.94 21.63 -3.62
C PRO A 270 -6.83 21.78 -2.59
N PHE A 271 -7.01 21.19 -1.40
CA PHE A 271 -6.00 21.20 -0.33
C PHE A 271 -4.76 20.37 -0.69
N LEU A 272 -4.95 19.22 -1.33
CA LEU A 272 -3.86 18.34 -1.71
C LEU A 272 -3.10 18.84 -2.95
N SER A 273 -3.76 19.56 -3.86
CA SER A 273 -3.17 20.06 -5.11
C SER A 273 -2.04 21.07 -4.91
N GLU A 274 -2.02 21.76 -3.78
CA GLU A 274 -0.92 22.65 -3.40
C GLU A 274 0.36 21.87 -3.04
N HIS A 275 0.21 20.62 -2.62
CA HIS A 275 1.29 19.82 -2.05
C HIS A 275 1.61 18.55 -2.81
N LEU A 276 0.65 17.99 -3.56
CA LEU A 276 0.81 16.75 -4.31
C LEU A 276 0.71 17.00 -5.81
N LEU A 277 1.81 16.83 -6.52
CA LEU A 277 1.92 17.13 -7.95
C LEU A 277 0.95 16.32 -8.82
N PHE A 278 0.59 15.12 -8.39
CA PHE A 278 -0.33 14.25 -9.13
C PHE A 278 -1.82 14.57 -8.90
N VAL A 279 -2.14 15.39 -7.89
CA VAL A 279 -3.53 15.77 -7.53
C VAL A 279 -3.93 17.10 -8.18
N LYS A 280 -3.09 17.71 -9.05
CA LYS A 280 -3.42 18.97 -9.69
C LYS A 280 -4.79 18.91 -10.37
N LEU A 281 -5.61 19.94 -10.08
CA LEU A 281 -6.91 20.14 -10.70
C LEU A 281 -6.73 20.34 -12.23
N GLU A 282 -7.48 19.62 -13.04
CA GLU A 282 -7.60 19.97 -14.46
C GLU A 282 -8.44 21.26 -14.59
N PRO A 283 -8.19 22.07 -15.63
CA PRO A 283 -8.99 23.29 -15.84
C PRO A 283 -10.49 23.03 -15.93
N GLY A 284 -10.93 21.81 -16.26
CA GLY A 284 -12.32 21.38 -16.27
C GLY A 284 -12.91 21.04 -14.89
N ASP A 285 -12.10 20.62 -13.94
CA ASP A 285 -12.56 20.26 -12.58
C ASP A 285 -12.96 21.54 -11.79
N ALA A 286 -12.30 22.67 -12.06
CA ALA A 286 -12.62 23.96 -11.44
C ALA A 286 -13.97 24.51 -11.92
N VAL A 287 -14.35 24.22 -13.15
CA VAL A 287 -15.64 24.68 -13.72
C VAL A 287 -16.81 23.88 -13.16
N ALA A 288 -16.61 22.57 -12.91
CA ALA A 288 -17.65 21.72 -12.32
C ALA A 288 -18.01 22.12 -10.88
N THR A 289 -17.01 22.49 -10.07
CA THR A 289 -17.25 22.96 -8.68
C THR A 289 -17.93 24.33 -8.64
N PHE A 290 -17.68 25.20 -9.60
CA PHE A 290 -18.35 26.50 -9.70
C PHE A 290 -19.83 26.37 -10.13
N ILE A 291 -20.13 25.47 -11.05
CA ILE A 291 -21.50 25.25 -11.54
C ILE A 291 -22.37 24.59 -10.46
N GLU A 292 -21.83 23.65 -9.68
CA GLU A 292 -22.57 23.02 -8.57
C GLU A 292 -22.86 24.01 -7.42
N SER A 293 -21.97 24.96 -7.15
CA SER A 293 -22.20 26.00 -6.12
C SER A 293 -23.24 27.06 -6.55
N GLU A 294 -23.41 27.33 -7.84
CA GLU A 294 -24.45 28.22 -8.34
C GLU A 294 -25.84 27.55 -8.41
N ILE A 295 -25.92 26.25 -8.63
CA ILE A 295 -27.19 25.51 -8.70
C ILE A 295 -27.75 25.18 -7.31
N SER A 296 -26.90 25.11 -6.26
CA SER A 296 -27.34 24.85 -4.89
C SER A 296 -27.65 26.10 -4.07
N GLY A 297 -27.61 27.28 -4.67
CA GLY A 297 -27.80 28.58 -4.03
C GLY A 297 -29.18 29.23 -4.24
N ASP A 298 -30.21 28.47 -4.67
CA ASP A 298 -31.61 28.91 -4.75
C ASP A 298 -32.54 28.08 -3.83
#